data_1f2d270616d31ed6f0dc3dceca67d14a
#
_entry.id   1f2d270616d31ed6f0dc3dceca67d14a
#
_cell.length_a   1.000
_cell.length_b   1.000
_cell.length_c   1.000
_cell.angle_alpha   90.00
_cell.angle_beta   90.00
_cell.angle_gamma   90.00
#
_symmetry.space_group_name_H-M   'P 1'
#
loop_
_entity.id
_entity.type
_entity.pdbx_description
1 polymer ?
#
loop_
_entity_poly.entity_id
_entity_poly.type
_entity_poly.pdbx_seq_one_letter_code
_entity_poly.pdbx_strand_id
1 'polypeptide(L)'
;MAEAKSDSGEKKSSKKLILIIGLVVLLLGGAGAGGWYFLMNKPAEDAGHQAEAEKHEEAAKHEEEHAEEVVEPDVYFEIKEPFLVNFPPGSGVKIIKISLTVLVKGEASVEILKKHMPMVRNNLLMAITSIGAEKAKTIEGKKELQALMLSETGKVMEKMNNNKNPVKDVYFTDFVMQ
;
A
#
# COMPACT_ATOMS: atom_id res chain seq x y z
N MET A 1 14.66 57.15 18.03
CA MET A 1 13.25 57.32 18.50
C MET A 1 12.44 56.17 17.92
N ALA A 2 12.19 55.29 18.77
CA ALA A 2 10.89 54.73 19.24
C ALA A 2 10.37 53.67 18.25
N GLU A 3 9.88 52.57 18.62
CA GLU A 3 9.64 51.83 19.87
C GLU A 3 9.16 50.39 19.48
N ALA A 4 9.45 49.45 20.34
CA ALA A 4 9.04 48.08 20.27
C ALA A 4 7.49 47.95 20.42
N LYS A 5 6.91 46.96 19.81
CA LYS A 5 5.68 46.32 20.30
C LYS A 5 5.72 44.80 20.09
N SER A 6 6.00 44.15 21.19
CA SER A 6 5.71 42.76 21.43
C SER A 6 4.19 42.55 21.45
N ASP A 7 3.69 41.54 20.76
CA ASP A 7 2.36 41.05 21.06
C ASP A 7 2.41 39.55 21.39
N SER A 8 2.01 39.29 22.59
CA SER A 8 1.84 37.99 23.24
C SER A 8 0.43 37.47 22.91
N GLY A 9 0.34 36.38 22.22
CA GLY A 9 -0.97 35.82 21.90
C GLY A 9 -0.98 34.37 21.55
N GLU A 10 -0.49 33.45 22.42
CA GLU A 10 -0.90 32.04 22.29
C GLU A 10 -0.88 31.28 23.61
N LYS A 11 -1.91 31.50 24.38
CA LYS A 11 -2.25 30.69 25.59
C LYS A 11 -3.59 29.95 25.46
N LYS A 12 -3.96 29.47 24.28
CA LYS A 12 -5.21 28.69 24.11
C LYS A 12 -5.05 27.25 23.66
N SER A 13 -3.87 26.82 23.25
CA SER A 13 -3.62 25.46 22.75
C SER A 13 -3.27 24.45 23.86
N SER A 14 -2.60 24.88 24.94
CA SER A 14 -2.10 23.97 25.97
C SER A 14 -3.20 23.31 26.82
N LYS A 15 -4.35 23.95 27.04
CA LYS A 15 -5.43 23.37 27.84
C LYS A 15 -6.12 22.20 27.14
N LYS A 16 -6.28 22.26 25.82
CA LYS A 16 -6.83 21.15 25.03
C LYS A 16 -5.86 19.96 24.94
N LEU A 17 -4.56 20.24 24.85
CA LEU A 17 -3.53 19.20 24.82
C LEU A 17 -3.47 18.46 26.17
N ILE A 18 -3.52 19.17 27.29
CA ILE A 18 -3.53 18.58 28.64
C ILE A 18 -4.80 17.74 28.87
N LEU A 19 -5.95 18.16 28.34
CA LEU A 19 -7.22 17.42 28.45
C LEU A 19 -7.18 16.12 27.63
N ILE A 20 -6.58 16.14 26.44
CA ILE A 20 -6.39 14.95 25.58
C ILE A 20 -5.41 13.97 26.23
N ILE A 21 -4.29 14.44 26.77
CA ILE A 21 -3.31 13.60 27.48
C ILE A 21 -3.95 12.96 28.72
N GLY A 22 -4.73 13.72 29.49
CA GLY A 22 -5.47 13.20 30.65
C GLY A 22 -6.47 12.10 30.30
N LEU A 23 -7.20 12.27 29.16
CA LEU A 23 -8.15 11.26 28.68
C LEU A 23 -7.46 9.98 28.23
N VAL A 24 -6.30 10.08 27.55
CA VAL A 24 -5.51 8.92 27.10
C VAL A 24 -4.94 8.14 28.28
N VAL A 25 -4.45 8.82 29.32
CA VAL A 25 -3.93 8.17 30.54
C VAL A 25 -5.04 7.46 31.32
N LEU A 26 -6.25 8.03 31.35
CA LEU A 26 -7.41 7.41 32.01
C LEU A 26 -7.89 6.15 31.26
N LEU A 27 -7.85 6.14 29.92
CA LEU A 27 -8.21 4.97 29.11
C LEU A 27 -7.16 3.84 29.20
N LEU A 28 -5.87 4.17 29.30
CA LEU A 28 -4.79 3.17 29.45
C LEU A 28 -4.69 2.61 30.88
N GLY A 29 -5.04 3.39 31.90
CA GLY A 29 -5.04 2.95 33.31
C GLY A 29 -6.22 2.04 33.68
N GLY A 30 -7.36 2.16 33.01
CA GLY A 30 -8.56 1.35 33.28
C GLY A 30 -8.48 -0.12 32.79
N ALA A 31 -7.68 -0.37 31.73
CA ALA A 31 -7.55 -1.72 31.18
C ALA A 31 -6.58 -2.62 31.96
N GLY A 32 -5.65 -2.03 32.74
CA GLY A 32 -4.65 -2.81 33.50
C GLY A 32 -5.18 -3.40 34.83
N ALA A 33 -6.10 -2.73 35.51
CA ALA A 33 -6.60 -3.18 36.82
C ALA A 33 -7.69 -4.25 36.73
N GLY A 34 -8.50 -4.23 35.65
CA GLY A 34 -9.57 -5.24 35.43
C GLY A 34 -9.03 -6.59 34.99
N GLY A 35 -7.96 -6.63 34.19
CA GLY A 35 -7.34 -7.87 33.71
C GLY A 35 -6.62 -8.67 34.79
N TRP A 36 -5.98 -7.98 35.72
CA TRP A 36 -5.28 -8.62 36.85
C TRP A 36 -6.22 -9.30 37.84
N TYR A 37 -7.40 -8.70 38.11
CA TYR A 37 -8.39 -9.26 39.04
C TYR A 37 -9.06 -10.52 38.48
N PHE A 38 -9.25 -10.61 37.17
CA PHE A 38 -9.86 -11.79 36.52
C PHE A 38 -8.91 -12.99 36.45
N LEU A 39 -7.58 -12.76 36.39
CA LEU A 39 -6.59 -13.83 36.30
C LEU A 39 -6.28 -14.51 37.64
N MET A 40 -6.54 -13.82 38.76
CA MET A 40 -6.21 -14.33 40.11
C MET A 40 -7.34 -15.06 40.81
N ASN A 41 -8.56 -15.10 40.26
CA ASN A 41 -9.73 -15.73 40.93
C ASN A 41 -10.27 -16.89 40.13
N LYS A 42 -9.42 -17.92 39.87
CA LYS A 42 -9.87 -19.26 39.47
C LYS A 42 -9.96 -20.13 40.68
N PRO A 43 -11.16 -20.66 41.05
CA PRO A 43 -11.27 -21.74 42.04
C PRO A 43 -10.79 -23.06 41.41
N ALA A 44 -9.92 -23.75 42.10
CA ALA A 44 -9.54 -25.14 41.83
C ALA A 44 -10.52 -26.07 42.52
N GLU A 45 -11.03 -27.06 41.82
CA GLU A 45 -11.61 -28.32 42.32
C GLU A 45 -11.72 -29.25 41.12
N ASP A 46 -11.19 -30.32 41.14
CA ASP A 46 -10.71 -31.54 41.75
C ASP A 46 -11.35 -32.74 41.03
N ALA A 47 -10.59 -33.80 40.96
CA ALA A 47 -10.70 -35.01 40.19
C ALA A 47 -11.96 -35.86 40.45
N GLY A 48 -12.37 -36.61 39.42
CA GLY A 48 -12.89 -37.94 39.72
C GLY A 48 -13.98 -38.49 38.81
N HIS A 49 -13.63 -39.54 38.06
CA HIS A 49 -14.40 -40.75 37.67
C HIS A 49 -15.44 -40.73 36.53
N GLN A 50 -14.99 -41.37 35.45
CA GLN A 50 -15.55 -42.56 34.73
C GLN A 50 -17.07 -42.68 34.51
N ALA A 51 -17.36 -42.95 33.27
CA ALA A 51 -18.19 -44.00 32.66
C ALA A 51 -19.48 -43.56 31.94
N GLU A 52 -19.40 -43.83 30.66
CA GLU A 52 -20.41 -44.42 29.74
C GLU A 52 -21.75 -43.74 29.47
N ALA A 53 -21.87 -43.60 28.16
CA ALA A 53 -23.02 -43.93 27.31
C ALA A 53 -24.02 -42.83 26.93
N GLU A 54 -23.99 -42.60 25.60
CA GLU A 54 -25.11 -42.40 24.68
C GLU A 54 -25.84 -41.07 24.59
N LYS A 55 -25.57 -40.47 23.38
CA LYS A 55 -26.57 -39.97 22.43
C LYS A 55 -27.47 -38.80 22.82
N HIS A 56 -27.25 -37.67 22.28
CA HIS A 56 -28.09 -37.03 21.29
C HIS A 56 -27.48 -35.72 20.78
N GLU A 57 -27.60 -35.58 19.46
CA GLU A 57 -27.40 -34.39 18.64
C GLU A 57 -28.02 -33.12 19.24
N GLU A 58 -27.25 -32.05 19.29
CA GLU A 58 -27.74 -30.76 18.72
C GLU A 58 -26.59 -29.85 18.48
N ALA A 59 -26.47 -29.48 17.19
CA ALA A 59 -25.46 -28.63 16.64
C ALA A 59 -25.58 -27.20 17.19
N ALA A 60 -24.61 -26.76 17.98
CA ALA A 60 -24.33 -25.36 18.14
C ALA A 60 -23.13 -25.01 17.23
N LYS A 61 -23.47 -24.53 16.08
CA LYS A 61 -22.57 -23.92 15.10
C LYS A 61 -21.87 -22.72 15.73
N HIS A 62 -20.66 -22.92 16.23
CA HIS A 62 -19.73 -21.82 16.33
C HIS A 62 -19.25 -21.51 14.91
N GLU A 63 -19.88 -20.55 14.27
CA GLU A 63 -19.29 -19.83 13.16
C GLU A 63 -18.13 -19.02 13.73
N GLU A 64 -16.94 -19.63 13.79
CA GLU A 64 -15.71 -18.87 13.73
C GLU A 64 -15.66 -18.30 12.32
N GLU A 65 -16.00 -17.03 12.23
CA GLU A 65 -15.80 -16.20 11.07
C GLU A 65 -14.28 -16.07 10.86
N HIS A 66 -13.65 -17.14 10.32
CA HIS A 66 -12.42 -17.00 9.61
C HIS A 66 -12.76 -16.13 8.41
N ALA A 67 -12.47 -14.85 8.50
CA ALA A 67 -12.29 -14.01 7.32
C ALA A 67 -11.16 -14.69 6.54
N GLU A 68 -11.50 -15.60 5.64
CA GLU A 68 -10.59 -16.04 4.57
C GLU A 68 -10.17 -14.77 3.86
N GLU A 69 -8.92 -14.38 4.08
CA GLU A 69 -8.28 -13.35 3.28
C GLU A 69 -8.33 -13.89 1.85
N VAL A 70 -9.30 -13.42 1.08
CA VAL A 70 -9.46 -13.79 -0.33
C VAL A 70 -8.16 -13.38 -1.00
N VAL A 71 -7.28 -14.35 -1.20
CA VAL A 71 -6.01 -14.17 -1.88
C VAL A 71 -6.33 -13.95 -3.35
N GLU A 72 -6.54 -12.68 -3.71
CA GLU A 72 -6.74 -12.31 -5.11
C GLU A 72 -5.51 -12.74 -5.92
N PRO A 73 -5.72 -13.43 -7.06
CA PRO A 73 -4.62 -13.92 -7.88
C PRO A 73 -3.83 -12.77 -8.51
N ASP A 74 -2.57 -13.03 -8.79
CA ASP A 74 -1.73 -12.12 -9.57
C ASP A 74 -2.09 -12.20 -11.04
N VAL A 75 -2.26 -11.03 -11.67
CA VAL A 75 -2.67 -10.91 -13.07
C VAL A 75 -1.64 -10.09 -13.84
N TYR A 76 -1.18 -10.60 -14.98
CA TYR A 76 -0.33 -9.89 -15.93
C TYR A 76 -1.17 -9.10 -16.90
N PHE A 77 -0.99 -7.80 -16.93
CA PHE A 77 -1.65 -6.90 -17.86
C PHE A 77 -0.64 -6.31 -18.85
N GLU A 78 -0.76 -6.69 -20.12
CA GLU A 78 0.05 -6.15 -21.22
C GLU A 78 -0.49 -4.78 -21.66
N ILE A 79 0.40 -3.78 -21.70
CA ILE A 79 0.09 -2.47 -22.31
C ILE A 79 0.26 -2.60 -23.82
N LYS A 80 -0.86 -2.75 -24.55
CA LYS A 80 -0.89 -3.08 -25.99
C LYS A 80 -0.08 -2.15 -26.87
N GLU A 81 -0.05 -0.84 -26.56
CA GLU A 81 0.68 0.14 -27.36
C GLU A 81 2.06 0.40 -26.76
N PRO A 82 3.14 0.23 -27.52
CA PRO A 82 4.48 0.54 -27.06
C PRO A 82 4.64 2.04 -26.77
N PHE A 83 5.59 2.35 -25.90
CA PHE A 83 6.05 3.73 -25.66
C PHE A 83 7.12 4.06 -26.68
N LEU A 84 6.94 5.18 -27.37
CA LEU A 84 7.92 5.74 -28.32
C LEU A 84 8.35 7.11 -27.80
N VAL A 85 9.64 7.24 -27.50
CA VAL A 85 10.21 8.49 -27.00
C VAL A 85 11.35 8.92 -27.90
N ASN A 86 11.25 10.14 -28.44
CA ASN A 86 12.30 10.76 -29.21
C ASN A 86 13.23 11.54 -28.29
N PHE A 87 14.53 11.44 -28.56
CA PHE A 87 15.56 12.19 -27.84
C PHE A 87 16.18 13.26 -28.73
N PRO A 88 16.69 14.36 -28.16
CA PRO A 88 17.30 15.43 -28.93
C PRO A 88 18.56 14.96 -29.65
N PRO A 89 18.95 15.65 -30.75
CA PRO A 89 20.19 15.36 -31.45
C PRO A 89 21.42 15.45 -30.50
N GLY A 90 22.33 14.50 -30.62
CA GLY A 90 23.51 14.43 -29.75
C GLY A 90 23.39 13.49 -28.54
N SER A 91 22.22 12.96 -28.27
CA SER A 91 22.02 11.97 -27.18
C SER A 91 22.45 10.53 -27.53
N GLY A 92 23.08 10.32 -28.70
CA GLY A 92 23.56 9.01 -29.12
C GLY A 92 22.47 7.96 -29.41
N VAL A 93 21.21 8.32 -29.19
CA VAL A 93 20.00 7.54 -29.49
C VAL A 93 18.93 8.54 -29.96
N LYS A 94 18.26 8.21 -31.05
CA LYS A 94 17.17 9.07 -31.56
C LYS A 94 15.81 8.69 -31.00
N ILE A 95 15.56 7.37 -30.88
CA ILE A 95 14.27 6.83 -30.45
C ILE A 95 14.49 5.66 -29.50
N ILE A 96 13.70 5.63 -28.43
CA ILE A 96 13.53 4.45 -27.59
C ILE A 96 12.11 3.96 -27.76
N LYS A 97 11.95 2.66 -28.05
CA LYS A 97 10.68 1.93 -28.08
C LYS A 97 10.67 0.94 -26.91
N ILE A 98 9.62 0.99 -26.09
CA ILE A 98 9.46 0.11 -24.91
C ILE A 98 8.07 -0.48 -24.94
N SER A 99 7.97 -1.81 -24.82
CA SER A 99 6.73 -2.54 -24.52
C SER A 99 6.77 -3.00 -23.06
N LEU A 100 5.60 -2.96 -22.39
CA LEU A 100 5.50 -3.19 -20.94
C LEU A 100 4.37 -4.16 -20.61
N THR A 101 4.62 -4.99 -19.60
CA THR A 101 3.60 -5.74 -18.87
C THR A 101 3.62 -5.33 -17.40
N VAL A 102 2.46 -5.11 -16.83
CA VAL A 102 2.28 -4.74 -15.42
C VAL A 102 1.69 -5.94 -14.67
N LEU A 103 2.31 -6.32 -13.55
CA LEU A 103 1.78 -7.33 -12.63
C LEU A 103 0.96 -6.64 -11.54
N VAL A 104 -0.32 -7.00 -11.45
CA VAL A 104 -1.25 -6.44 -10.45
C VAL A 104 -1.95 -7.55 -9.67
N LYS A 105 -2.42 -7.23 -8.48
CA LYS A 105 -3.23 -8.12 -7.64
C LYS A 105 -4.71 -7.96 -8.00
N GLY A 106 -5.37 -9.04 -8.42
CA GLY A 106 -6.80 -9.12 -8.72
C GLY A 106 -7.23 -8.53 -10.07
N GLU A 107 -8.25 -9.13 -10.68
CA GLU A 107 -8.85 -8.67 -11.93
C GLU A 107 -9.48 -7.28 -11.81
N ALA A 108 -10.03 -6.92 -10.66
CA ALA A 108 -10.57 -5.58 -10.42
C ALA A 108 -9.51 -4.48 -10.61
N SER A 109 -8.26 -4.77 -10.28
CA SER A 109 -7.13 -3.86 -10.48
C SER A 109 -6.79 -3.66 -11.95
N VAL A 110 -6.98 -4.69 -12.77
CA VAL A 110 -6.83 -4.60 -14.24
C VAL A 110 -7.83 -3.62 -14.82
N GLU A 111 -9.08 -3.66 -14.36
CA GLU A 111 -10.13 -2.73 -14.85
C GLU A 111 -9.84 -1.28 -14.45
N ILE A 112 -9.35 -1.05 -13.23
CA ILE A 112 -8.90 0.28 -12.79
C ILE A 112 -7.72 0.75 -13.64
N LEU A 113 -6.74 -0.11 -13.90
CA LEU A 113 -5.58 0.19 -14.72
C LEU A 113 -6.00 0.57 -16.16
N LYS A 114 -6.90 -0.21 -16.77
CA LYS A 114 -7.46 0.08 -18.10
C LYS A 114 -8.17 1.43 -18.13
N LYS A 115 -9.03 1.70 -17.16
CA LYS A 115 -9.81 2.94 -17.05
C LYS A 115 -8.90 4.17 -16.94
N HIS A 116 -7.79 4.06 -16.21
CA HIS A 116 -6.85 5.16 -15.96
C HIS A 116 -5.58 5.09 -16.82
N MET A 117 -5.59 4.26 -17.88
CA MET A 117 -4.46 4.09 -18.81
C MET A 117 -3.88 5.38 -19.36
N PRO A 118 -4.67 6.41 -19.74
CA PRO A 118 -4.10 7.68 -20.21
C PRO A 118 -3.19 8.35 -19.16
N MET A 119 -3.54 8.29 -17.88
CA MET A 119 -2.72 8.85 -16.79
C MET A 119 -1.46 8.03 -16.57
N VAL A 120 -1.58 6.69 -16.56
CA VAL A 120 -0.44 5.78 -16.47
C VAL A 120 0.52 6.04 -17.62
N ARG A 121 0.04 6.10 -18.87
CA ARG A 121 0.90 6.36 -20.04
C ARG A 121 1.62 7.69 -19.94
N ASN A 122 0.93 8.76 -19.52
CA ASN A 122 1.57 10.05 -19.31
C ASN A 122 2.73 9.97 -18.32
N ASN A 123 2.52 9.37 -17.17
CA ASN A 123 3.55 9.26 -16.13
C ASN A 123 4.73 8.39 -16.60
N LEU A 124 4.45 7.30 -17.29
CA LEU A 124 5.48 6.42 -17.83
C LEU A 124 6.31 7.10 -18.94
N LEU A 125 5.68 7.91 -19.82
CA LEU A 125 6.41 8.72 -20.80
C LEU A 125 7.34 9.73 -20.12
N MET A 126 6.90 10.37 -19.05
CA MET A 126 7.74 11.28 -18.26
C MET A 126 8.91 10.53 -17.60
N ALA A 127 8.67 9.33 -17.08
CA ALA A 127 9.71 8.49 -16.50
C ALA A 127 10.78 8.11 -17.53
N ILE A 128 10.38 7.66 -18.73
CA ILE A 128 11.32 7.31 -19.83
C ILE A 128 12.15 8.53 -20.23
N THR A 129 11.52 9.70 -20.34
CA THR A 129 12.21 10.93 -20.71
C THR A 129 13.21 11.36 -19.64
N SER A 130 12.87 11.20 -18.36
CA SER A 130 13.70 11.65 -17.23
C SER A 130 14.98 10.84 -17.06
N ILE A 131 14.99 9.55 -17.38
CA ILE A 131 16.17 8.69 -17.27
C ILE A 131 17.28 9.08 -18.27
N GLY A 132 16.87 9.62 -19.41
CA GLY A 132 17.79 10.01 -20.49
C GLY A 132 18.32 8.84 -21.31
N ALA A 133 18.71 9.12 -22.57
CA ALA A 133 19.12 8.10 -23.53
C ALA A 133 20.39 7.35 -23.10
N GLU A 134 21.39 8.06 -22.59
CA GLU A 134 22.67 7.47 -22.22
C GLU A 134 22.54 6.49 -21.06
N LYS A 135 21.77 6.84 -20.04
CA LYS A 135 21.58 5.98 -18.88
C LYS A 135 20.73 4.76 -19.23
N ALA A 136 19.73 4.92 -20.11
CA ALA A 136 18.87 3.82 -20.58
C ALA A 136 19.62 2.73 -21.37
N LYS A 137 20.84 2.99 -21.87
CA LYS A 137 21.71 1.99 -22.51
C LYS A 137 22.27 0.98 -21.51
N THR A 138 22.43 1.36 -20.27
CA THR A 138 23.08 0.55 -19.24
C THR A 138 22.08 -0.38 -18.55
N ILE A 139 22.57 -1.49 -17.97
CA ILE A 139 21.74 -2.42 -17.20
C ILE A 139 21.20 -1.71 -15.95
N GLU A 140 22.04 -0.93 -15.28
CA GLU A 140 21.69 -0.15 -14.10
C GLU A 140 20.60 0.87 -14.40
N GLY A 141 20.74 1.58 -15.52
CA GLY A 141 19.72 2.55 -15.97
C GLY A 141 18.39 1.89 -16.34
N LYS A 142 18.41 0.69 -16.93
CA LYS A 142 17.19 -0.09 -17.18
C LYS A 142 16.49 -0.50 -15.90
N LYS A 143 17.26 -0.96 -14.89
CA LYS A 143 16.70 -1.30 -13.56
C LYS A 143 16.11 -0.09 -12.87
N GLU A 144 16.80 1.05 -12.93
CA GLU A 144 16.29 2.30 -12.37
C GLU A 144 15.02 2.75 -13.07
N LEU A 145 14.97 2.67 -14.41
CA LEU A 145 13.78 2.97 -15.18
C LEU A 145 12.61 2.05 -14.79
N GLN A 146 12.86 0.74 -14.63
CA GLN A 146 11.85 -0.22 -14.18
C GLN A 146 11.29 0.17 -12.81
N ALA A 147 12.16 0.48 -11.85
CA ALA A 147 11.74 0.92 -10.52
C ALA A 147 10.95 2.23 -10.55
N LEU A 148 11.34 3.18 -11.39
CA LEU A 148 10.63 4.43 -11.59
C LEU A 148 9.23 4.19 -12.20
N MET A 149 9.13 3.33 -13.21
CA MET A 149 7.87 2.97 -13.84
C MET A 149 6.93 2.23 -12.87
N LEU A 150 7.46 1.34 -12.04
CA LEU A 150 6.71 0.69 -10.97
C LEU A 150 6.14 1.72 -9.99
N SER A 151 6.99 2.64 -9.53
CA SER A 151 6.58 3.72 -8.62
C SER A 151 5.49 4.61 -9.25
N GLU A 152 5.66 5.05 -10.50
CA GLU A 152 4.70 5.93 -11.15
C GLU A 152 3.36 5.23 -11.45
N THR A 153 3.38 3.97 -11.85
CA THR A 153 2.16 3.18 -12.01
C THR A 153 1.46 2.99 -10.68
N GLY A 154 2.23 2.66 -9.62
CA GLY A 154 1.73 2.50 -8.26
C GLY A 154 1.04 3.75 -7.73
N LYS A 155 1.64 4.93 -7.92
CA LYS A 155 1.03 6.22 -7.52
C LYS A 155 -0.33 6.47 -8.18
N VAL A 156 -0.44 6.17 -9.47
CA VAL A 156 -1.72 6.30 -10.19
C VAL A 156 -2.74 5.34 -9.61
N MET A 157 -2.36 4.08 -9.43
CA MET A 157 -3.27 3.05 -8.92
C MET A 157 -3.69 3.34 -7.47
N GLU A 158 -2.78 3.76 -6.62
CA GLU A 158 -3.08 4.16 -5.24
C GLU A 158 -4.11 5.30 -5.20
N LYS A 159 -3.89 6.34 -6.01
CA LYS A 159 -4.81 7.48 -6.11
C LYS A 159 -6.20 7.09 -6.61
N MET A 160 -6.30 6.11 -7.52
CA MET A 160 -7.54 5.72 -8.18
C MET A 160 -8.24 4.52 -7.51
N ASN A 161 -7.60 3.86 -6.56
CA ASN A 161 -8.06 2.66 -5.87
C ASN A 161 -8.12 2.85 -4.34
N ASN A 162 -8.76 3.92 -3.88
CA ASN A 162 -8.99 4.19 -2.46
C ASN A 162 -7.74 4.01 -1.57
N ASN A 163 -6.59 4.57 -2.02
CA ASN A 163 -5.28 4.47 -1.36
C ASN A 163 -4.72 3.04 -1.25
N LYS A 164 -5.15 2.13 -2.14
CA LYS A 164 -4.58 0.79 -2.27
C LYS A 164 -3.73 0.70 -3.52
N ASN A 165 -2.48 0.30 -3.37
CA ASN A 165 -1.60 0.02 -4.51
C ASN A 165 -1.56 -1.49 -4.80
N PRO A 166 -2.25 -1.97 -5.83
CA PRO A 166 -2.24 -3.38 -6.21
C PRO A 166 -1.08 -3.75 -7.13
N VAL A 167 -0.27 -2.77 -7.57
CA VAL A 167 0.83 -3.02 -8.52
C VAL A 167 1.97 -3.71 -7.81
N LYS A 168 2.36 -4.88 -8.30
CA LYS A 168 3.46 -5.67 -7.75
C LYS A 168 4.77 -5.45 -8.49
N ASP A 169 4.71 -5.41 -9.82
CA ASP A 169 5.91 -5.23 -10.64
C ASP A 169 5.56 -4.71 -12.05
N VAL A 170 6.60 -4.27 -12.76
CA VAL A 170 6.53 -3.84 -14.16
C VAL A 170 7.67 -4.49 -14.94
N TYR A 171 7.38 -5.10 -16.07
CA TYR A 171 8.34 -5.82 -16.90
C TYR A 171 8.46 -5.21 -18.28
N PHE A 172 9.72 -5.02 -18.74
CA PHE A 172 9.97 -4.74 -20.15
C PHE A 172 9.82 -6.02 -20.96
N THR A 173 8.88 -6.03 -21.90
CA THR A 173 8.70 -7.13 -22.86
C THR A 173 9.40 -6.86 -24.20
N ASP A 174 9.66 -5.58 -24.49
CA ASP A 174 10.49 -5.14 -25.62
C ASP A 174 11.21 -3.85 -25.24
N PHE A 175 12.49 -3.72 -25.62
CA PHE A 175 13.31 -2.54 -25.34
C PHE A 175 14.29 -2.30 -26.47
N VAL A 176 13.90 -1.45 -27.42
CA VAL A 176 14.68 -1.14 -28.61
C VAL A 176 15.16 0.31 -28.57
N MET A 177 16.43 0.53 -28.90
CA MET A 177 17.07 1.85 -29.02
C MET A 177 17.65 2.01 -30.43
N GLN A 178 17.35 3.13 -31.07
CA GLN A 178 17.81 3.45 -32.43
C GLN A 178 18.37 4.87 -32.50
#